data_3ab22430fdf7b76fb89b1a10c664c2a9
#
_entry.id   3ab22430fdf7b76fb89b1a10c664c2a9
#
_cell.length_a   1.000
_cell.length_b   1.000
_cell.length_c   1.000
_cell.angle_alpha   90.00
_cell.angle_beta   90.00
_cell.angle_gamma   90.00
#
_symmetry.space_group_name_H-M   'P 1'
#
loop_
_entity.id
_entity.type
_entity.pdbx_description
1 polymer ?
#
loop_
_entity_poly.entity_id
_entity_poly.type
_entity_poly.pdbx_seq_one_letter_code
_entity_poly.pdbx_strand_id
1 'polypeptide(L)'
;RYRSSAASDVYKRQVIVGSYGPFAIGMILGIVTLFLTIIATKKNRKIFSRKLEELTIVNELSLTIGLVMLTIGNFLGGMWANESWGRYWGWDPKETWALISIMIYTAVLHLRIIPRLNNKWLFNLMSIISFAAIMMTYFGVNFYLVGLHSYASGDKVITPDFVYYSTFIVFILGLISYFANKKTKVL
;
A
#
# COMPACT_ATOMS: atom_id res chain seq x y z
N ARG A 1 -18.90 17.54 -27.35
CA ARG A 1 -18.30 17.81 -26.00
C ARG A 1 -18.51 16.67 -25.01
N TYR A 2 -19.67 16.00 -24.99
CA TYR A 2 -19.97 14.90 -24.05
C TYR A 2 -19.13 13.62 -24.25
N ARG A 3 -18.74 13.29 -25.46
CA ARG A 3 -17.94 12.07 -25.76
C ARG A 3 -16.47 12.18 -25.32
N SER A 4 -15.89 13.38 -25.30
CA SER A 4 -14.51 13.59 -24.85
C SER A 4 -14.39 13.53 -23.33
N SER A 5 -15.43 13.93 -22.58
CA SER A 5 -15.43 13.86 -21.12
C SER A 5 -15.49 12.40 -20.60
N ALA A 6 -16.36 11.55 -21.17
CA ALA A 6 -16.48 10.15 -20.77
C ALA A 6 -15.17 9.34 -20.98
N ALA A 7 -14.47 9.55 -22.11
CA ALA A 7 -13.18 8.93 -22.33
C ALA A 7 -12.12 9.43 -21.34
N SER A 8 -12.10 10.74 -21.06
CA SER A 8 -11.22 11.33 -20.04
C SER A 8 -11.42 10.75 -18.66
N ASP A 9 -12.68 10.49 -18.26
CA ASP A 9 -13.00 9.92 -16.96
C ASP A 9 -12.52 8.47 -16.79
N VAL A 10 -12.49 7.71 -17.88
CA VAL A 10 -12.01 6.32 -17.86
C VAL A 10 -10.52 6.26 -17.54
N TYR A 11 -9.66 7.07 -18.21
CA TYR A 11 -8.22 6.99 -17.91
C TYR A 11 -7.88 7.46 -16.49
N LYS A 12 -8.56 8.51 -15.99
CA LYS A 12 -8.31 9.05 -14.64
C LYS A 12 -8.54 7.98 -13.59
N ARG A 13 -9.66 7.25 -13.70
CA ARG A 13 -9.97 6.11 -12.82
C ARG A 13 -8.99 4.97 -13.00
N GLN A 14 -8.59 4.66 -14.25
CA GLN A 14 -7.65 3.59 -14.54
C GLN A 14 -6.26 3.84 -13.92
N VAL A 15 -5.75 5.07 -13.91
CA VAL A 15 -4.47 5.40 -13.29
C VAL A 15 -4.49 5.16 -11.79
N ILE A 16 -5.57 5.58 -11.09
CA ILE A 16 -5.71 5.35 -9.65
C ILE A 16 -5.82 3.85 -9.36
N VAL A 17 -6.73 3.15 -10.03
CA VAL A 17 -6.93 1.70 -9.80
C VAL A 17 -5.70 0.90 -10.23
N GLY A 18 -5.05 1.31 -11.32
CA GLY A 18 -3.80 0.71 -11.79
C GLY A 18 -2.65 0.83 -10.79
N SER A 19 -2.62 1.91 -9.98
CA SER A 19 -1.62 2.07 -8.93
C SER A 19 -1.69 1.02 -7.82
N TYR A 20 -2.86 0.42 -7.61
CA TYR A 20 -3.05 -0.61 -6.58
C TYR A 20 -2.28 -1.91 -6.90
N GLY A 21 -2.07 -2.21 -8.19
CA GLY A 21 -1.29 -3.38 -8.62
C GLY A 21 0.15 -3.37 -8.07
N PRO A 22 0.95 -2.33 -8.33
CA PRO A 22 2.28 -2.19 -7.75
C PRO A 22 2.31 -2.27 -6.21
N PHE A 23 1.34 -1.70 -5.52
CA PHE A 23 1.25 -1.82 -4.05
C PHE A 23 0.93 -3.25 -3.59
N ALA A 24 0.06 -3.96 -4.31
CA ALA A 24 -0.22 -5.37 -4.04
C ALA A 24 1.02 -6.25 -4.28
N ILE A 25 1.78 -5.99 -5.36
CA ILE A 25 3.06 -6.66 -5.61
C ILE A 25 4.03 -6.39 -4.45
N GLY A 26 4.14 -5.14 -4.00
CA GLY A 26 4.99 -4.77 -2.86
C GLY A 26 4.60 -5.51 -1.57
N MET A 27 3.31 -5.62 -1.28
CA MET A 27 2.80 -6.40 -0.16
C MET A 27 3.19 -7.89 -0.28
N ILE A 28 2.98 -8.50 -1.45
CA ILE A 28 3.33 -9.91 -1.70
C ILE A 28 4.84 -10.13 -1.54
N LEU A 29 5.66 -9.26 -2.12
CA LEU A 29 7.12 -9.32 -2.00
C LEU A 29 7.56 -9.16 -0.54
N GLY A 30 6.92 -8.30 0.23
CA GLY A 30 7.13 -8.16 1.67
C GLY A 30 6.84 -9.47 2.41
N ILE A 31 5.69 -10.10 2.16
CA ILE A 31 5.30 -11.38 2.77
C ILE A 31 6.33 -12.47 2.41
N VAL A 32 6.68 -12.60 1.12
CA VAL A 32 7.67 -13.58 0.65
C VAL A 32 9.02 -13.35 1.33
N THR A 33 9.48 -12.09 1.42
CA THR A 33 10.75 -11.73 2.05
C THR A 33 10.76 -12.10 3.53
N LEU A 34 9.71 -11.79 4.28
CA LEU A 34 9.62 -12.16 5.70
C LEU A 34 9.53 -13.69 5.89
N PHE A 35 8.79 -14.37 5.04
CA PHE A 35 8.69 -15.84 5.08
C PHE A 35 10.03 -16.51 4.79
N LEU A 36 10.76 -16.05 3.76
CA LEU A 36 12.11 -16.56 3.45
C LEU A 36 13.11 -16.25 4.57
N THR A 37 12.93 -15.15 5.30
CA THR A 37 13.75 -14.83 6.47
C THR A 37 13.59 -15.86 7.59
N ILE A 38 12.37 -16.39 7.76
CA ILE A 38 12.08 -17.44 8.75
C ILE A 38 12.79 -18.77 8.39
N ILE A 39 12.79 -19.12 7.09
CA ILE A 39 13.41 -20.38 6.60
C ILE A 39 14.95 -20.28 6.55
N ALA A 40 15.49 -19.07 6.50
CA ALA A 40 16.93 -18.87 6.42
C ALA A 40 17.64 -19.39 7.65
N THR A 41 18.72 -20.14 7.42
CA THR A 41 19.57 -20.69 8.46
C THR A 41 20.98 -20.08 8.40
N LYS A 42 21.74 -20.17 9.49
CA LYS A 42 23.13 -19.68 9.52
C LYS A 42 23.99 -20.29 8.39
N LYS A 43 23.73 -21.55 8.01
CA LYS A 43 24.44 -22.25 6.93
C LYS A 43 24.16 -21.65 5.56
N ASN A 44 22.93 -21.21 5.31
CA ASN A 44 22.48 -20.69 4.00
C ASN A 44 22.48 -19.17 3.94
N ARG A 45 23.01 -18.49 4.98
CA ARG A 45 22.91 -17.04 5.14
C ARG A 45 23.33 -16.25 3.90
N LYS A 46 24.47 -16.56 3.29
CA LYS A 46 24.98 -15.78 2.14
C LYS A 46 24.04 -15.83 0.93
N ILE A 47 23.47 -17.00 0.63
CA ILE A 47 22.57 -17.20 -0.51
C ILE A 47 21.26 -16.46 -0.26
N PHE A 48 20.69 -16.62 0.94
CA PHE A 48 19.44 -15.97 1.30
C PHE A 48 19.58 -14.46 1.40
N SER A 49 20.66 -13.94 2.00
CA SER A 49 20.87 -12.50 2.13
C SER A 49 20.86 -11.79 0.77
N ARG A 50 21.52 -12.35 -0.24
CA ARG A 50 21.51 -11.79 -1.59
C ARG A 50 20.10 -11.81 -2.21
N LYS A 51 19.41 -12.94 -2.14
CA LYS A 51 18.04 -13.06 -2.67
C LYS A 51 17.06 -12.12 -1.98
N LEU A 52 17.16 -12.01 -0.65
CA LEU A 52 16.29 -11.12 0.13
C LEU A 52 16.59 -9.64 -0.15
N GLU A 53 17.84 -9.31 -0.44
CA GLU A 53 18.20 -7.97 -0.90
C GLU A 53 17.61 -7.63 -2.25
N GLU A 54 17.73 -8.54 -3.23
CA GLU A 54 17.13 -8.39 -4.56
C GLU A 54 15.61 -8.22 -4.46
N LEU A 55 14.91 -9.05 -3.67
CA LEU A 55 13.48 -8.93 -3.43
C LEU A 55 13.10 -7.59 -2.76
N THR A 56 13.90 -7.12 -1.81
CA THR A 56 13.66 -5.84 -1.15
C THR A 56 13.81 -4.67 -2.13
N ILE A 57 14.79 -4.71 -3.04
CA ILE A 57 14.97 -3.68 -4.08
C ILE A 57 13.78 -3.68 -5.05
N VAL A 58 13.33 -4.86 -5.48
CA VAL A 58 12.14 -4.96 -6.36
C VAL A 58 10.89 -4.47 -5.64
N ASN A 59 10.75 -4.75 -4.34
CA ASN A 59 9.67 -4.22 -3.52
C ASN A 59 9.69 -2.68 -3.47
N GLU A 60 10.86 -2.09 -3.19
CA GLU A 60 11.05 -0.63 -3.16
C GLU A 60 10.70 0.02 -4.49
N LEU A 61 11.13 -0.57 -5.61
CA LEU A 61 10.80 -0.09 -6.95
C LEU A 61 9.29 -0.18 -7.22
N SER A 62 8.67 -1.28 -6.86
CA SER A 62 7.22 -1.50 -7.02
C SER A 62 6.42 -0.46 -6.24
N LEU A 63 6.75 -0.23 -4.96
CA LEU A 63 6.10 0.80 -4.15
C LEU A 63 6.31 2.21 -4.71
N THR A 64 7.50 2.50 -5.25
CA THR A 64 7.80 3.78 -5.88
C THR A 64 6.93 4.02 -7.11
N ILE A 65 6.81 3.02 -7.98
CA ILE A 65 5.92 3.09 -9.15
C ILE A 65 4.47 3.31 -8.71
N GLY A 66 3.99 2.54 -7.73
CA GLY A 66 2.65 2.68 -7.18
C GLY A 66 2.40 4.08 -6.63
N LEU A 67 3.35 4.64 -5.87
CA LEU A 67 3.25 5.97 -5.29
C LEU A 67 3.18 7.07 -6.36
N VAL A 68 4.03 7.00 -7.39
CA VAL A 68 4.01 7.95 -8.52
C VAL A 68 2.67 7.88 -9.25
N MET A 69 2.20 6.66 -9.56
CA MET A 69 0.90 6.49 -10.22
C MET A 69 -0.27 7.00 -9.37
N LEU A 70 -0.28 6.69 -8.07
CA LEU A 70 -1.34 7.15 -7.17
C LEU A 70 -1.34 8.67 -7.04
N THR A 71 -0.17 9.29 -6.95
CA THR A 71 -0.02 10.73 -6.84
C THR A 71 -0.54 11.42 -8.12
N ILE A 72 -0.10 10.97 -9.30
CA ILE A 72 -0.58 11.48 -10.58
C ILE A 72 -2.10 11.28 -10.68
N GLY A 73 -2.59 10.09 -10.35
CA GLY A 73 -4.02 9.77 -10.38
C GLY A 73 -4.85 10.67 -9.46
N ASN A 74 -4.33 11.01 -8.27
CA ASN A 74 -4.99 11.90 -7.33
C ASN A 74 -5.12 13.33 -7.89
N PHE A 75 -4.05 13.86 -8.53
CA PHE A 75 -4.11 15.16 -9.22
C PHE A 75 -5.10 15.15 -10.39
N LEU A 76 -5.09 14.11 -11.21
CA LEU A 76 -6.04 13.95 -12.31
C LEU A 76 -7.49 13.86 -11.79
N GLY A 77 -7.70 13.21 -10.64
CA GLY A 77 -8.99 13.16 -9.95
C GLY A 77 -9.46 14.54 -9.50
N GLY A 78 -8.57 15.37 -8.95
CA GLY A 78 -8.87 16.76 -8.59
C GLY A 78 -9.24 17.62 -9.78
N MET A 79 -8.56 17.48 -10.92
CA MET A 79 -8.93 18.17 -12.17
C MET A 79 -10.35 17.80 -12.61
N TRP A 80 -10.69 16.51 -12.57
CA TRP A 80 -12.05 16.06 -12.86
C TRP A 80 -13.09 16.60 -11.89
N ALA A 81 -12.78 16.63 -10.60
CA ALA A 81 -13.66 17.17 -9.57
C ALA A 81 -13.94 18.66 -9.81
N ASN A 82 -12.94 19.42 -10.28
CA ASN A 82 -13.13 20.81 -10.66
C ASN A 82 -14.06 20.97 -11.87
N GLU A 83 -13.92 20.14 -12.89
CA GLU A 83 -14.79 20.17 -14.07
C GLU A 83 -16.24 19.75 -13.75
N SER A 84 -16.42 18.79 -12.83
CA SER A 84 -17.73 18.20 -12.51
C SER A 84 -18.47 18.94 -11.40
N TRP A 85 -17.74 19.45 -10.41
CA TRP A 85 -18.29 20.03 -9.18
C TRP A 85 -17.79 21.46 -8.88
N GLY A 86 -16.95 22.02 -9.75
CA GLY A 86 -16.41 23.37 -9.60
C GLY A 86 -15.38 23.52 -8.48
N ARG A 87 -14.75 22.42 -8.01
CA ARG A 87 -13.76 22.43 -6.94
C ARG A 87 -12.71 21.32 -7.14
N TYR A 88 -11.45 21.63 -6.91
CA TYR A 88 -10.34 20.67 -7.02
C TYR A 88 -10.27 19.68 -5.86
N TRP A 89 -10.71 20.10 -4.67
CA TRP A 89 -10.64 19.33 -3.44
C TRP A 89 -11.82 19.65 -2.52
N GLY A 90 -12.41 18.67 -1.91
CA GLY A 90 -13.56 18.82 -1.05
C GLY A 90 -13.51 18.06 0.27
N TRP A 91 -12.36 17.48 0.62
CA TRP A 91 -12.20 16.63 1.81
C TRP A 91 -13.17 15.46 1.85
N ASP A 92 -13.61 15.00 0.68
CA ASP A 92 -14.37 13.77 0.58
C ASP A 92 -13.55 12.60 1.15
N PRO A 93 -14.17 11.64 1.84
CA PRO A 93 -13.46 10.50 2.42
C PRO A 93 -12.52 9.80 1.45
N LYS A 94 -12.89 9.68 0.17
CA LYS A 94 -12.07 9.03 -0.85
C LYS A 94 -10.83 9.85 -1.23
N GLU A 95 -10.99 11.17 -1.35
CA GLU A 95 -9.87 12.09 -1.58
C GLU A 95 -8.90 12.06 -0.39
N THR A 96 -9.45 12.14 0.82
CA THR A 96 -8.69 12.14 2.07
C THR A 96 -7.90 10.84 2.26
N TRP A 97 -8.51 9.67 2.05
CA TRP A 97 -7.83 8.38 2.20
C TRP A 97 -6.81 8.12 1.09
N ALA A 98 -7.02 8.64 -0.12
CA ALA A 98 -6.00 8.62 -1.17
C ALA A 98 -4.76 9.42 -0.75
N LEU A 99 -4.95 10.62 -0.18
CA LEU A 99 -3.86 11.44 0.35
C LEU A 99 -3.15 10.74 1.52
N ILE A 100 -3.90 10.18 2.48
CA ILE A 100 -3.34 9.41 3.60
C ILE A 100 -2.47 8.25 3.07
N SER A 101 -2.94 7.53 2.04
CA SER A 101 -2.17 6.46 1.43
C SER A 101 -0.86 6.97 0.81
N ILE A 102 -0.89 8.09 0.09
CA ILE A 102 0.31 8.75 -0.45
C ILE A 102 1.30 9.06 0.68
N MET A 103 0.83 9.66 1.78
CA MET A 103 1.68 10.02 2.92
C MET A 103 2.30 8.78 3.60
N ILE A 104 1.53 7.72 3.79
CA ILE A 104 2.00 6.46 4.39
C ILE A 104 3.09 5.83 3.52
N TYR A 105 2.87 5.67 2.21
CA TYR A 105 3.86 5.08 1.32
C TYR A 105 5.10 5.97 1.14
N THR A 106 4.92 7.29 1.14
CA THR A 106 6.04 8.23 1.20
C THR A 106 6.88 7.99 2.44
N ALA A 107 6.27 7.89 3.62
CA ALA A 107 6.98 7.60 4.86
C ALA A 107 7.72 6.25 4.81
N VAL A 108 7.07 5.20 4.28
CA VAL A 108 7.69 3.87 4.14
C VAL A 108 8.91 3.89 3.24
N LEU A 109 8.84 4.55 2.09
CA LEU A 109 10.00 4.69 1.19
C LEU A 109 11.14 5.49 1.85
N HIS A 110 10.82 6.50 2.66
CA HIS A 110 11.81 7.29 3.39
C HIS A 110 12.52 6.50 4.50
N LEU A 111 11.98 5.38 4.98
CA LEU A 111 12.70 4.49 5.92
C LEU A 111 14.04 4.02 5.33
N ARG A 112 14.14 3.90 4.01
CA ARG A 112 15.37 3.47 3.33
C ARG A 112 16.44 4.57 3.27
N ILE A 113 16.04 5.83 3.36
CA ILE A 113 16.92 7.00 3.27
C ILE A 113 17.46 7.38 4.65
N ILE A 114 16.68 7.18 5.70
CA ILE A 114 17.05 7.56 7.06
C ILE A 114 18.00 6.51 7.67
N PRO A 115 19.27 6.83 7.99
CA PRO A 115 20.27 5.84 8.41
C PRO A 115 19.86 5.00 9.63
N ARG A 116 19.13 5.59 10.59
CA ARG A 116 18.65 4.89 11.80
C ARG A 116 17.50 3.92 11.53
N LEU A 117 16.73 4.16 10.47
CA LEU A 117 15.54 3.39 10.09
C LEU A 117 15.79 2.51 8.87
N ASN A 118 16.97 2.58 8.25
CA ASN A 118 17.34 1.78 7.08
C ASN A 118 17.54 0.29 7.47
N ASN A 119 16.45 -0.35 7.81
CA ASN A 119 16.38 -1.76 8.15
C ASN A 119 15.49 -2.48 7.13
N LYS A 120 16.07 -3.41 6.36
CA LYS A 120 15.37 -4.16 5.31
C LYS A 120 14.18 -4.94 5.87
N TRP A 121 14.32 -5.52 7.07
CA TRP A 121 13.21 -6.22 7.73
C TRP A 121 12.05 -5.26 8.03
N LEU A 122 12.36 -4.09 8.62
CA LEU A 122 11.34 -3.07 8.92
C LEU A 122 10.65 -2.58 7.66
N PHE A 123 11.41 -2.31 6.59
CA PHE A 123 10.85 -1.87 5.32
C PHE A 123 9.86 -2.88 4.74
N ASN A 124 10.23 -4.17 4.68
CA ASN A 124 9.36 -5.22 4.16
C ASN A 124 8.12 -5.45 5.05
N LEU A 125 8.23 -5.32 6.37
CA LEU A 125 7.08 -5.37 7.26
C LEU A 125 6.14 -4.18 7.02
N MET A 126 6.70 -2.97 6.91
CA MET A 126 5.90 -1.76 6.66
C MET A 126 5.25 -1.77 5.27
N SER A 127 5.86 -2.39 4.26
CA SER A 127 5.22 -2.55 2.94
C SER A 127 3.94 -3.40 3.01
N ILE A 128 3.90 -4.41 3.91
CA ILE A 128 2.69 -5.22 4.15
C ILE A 128 1.63 -4.41 4.88
N ILE A 129 2.01 -3.77 5.98
CA ILE A 129 1.08 -3.01 6.85
C ILE A 129 0.47 -1.85 6.08
N SER A 130 1.27 -1.15 5.27
CA SER A 130 0.82 0.01 4.50
C SER A 130 -0.26 -0.32 3.47
N PHE A 131 -0.34 -1.59 3.03
CA PHE A 131 -1.38 -2.02 2.10
C PHE A 131 -2.79 -1.88 2.70
N ALA A 132 -2.91 -1.89 4.04
CA ALA A 132 -4.17 -1.60 4.71
C ALA A 132 -4.73 -0.21 4.35
N ALA A 133 -3.88 0.79 4.07
CA ALA A 133 -4.34 2.11 3.62
C ALA A 133 -4.98 2.05 2.23
N ILE A 134 -4.45 1.23 1.31
CA ILE A 134 -5.07 0.99 -0.01
C ILE A 134 -6.40 0.26 0.14
N MET A 135 -6.46 -0.76 1.01
CA MET A 135 -7.70 -1.48 1.30
C MET A 135 -8.75 -0.53 1.90
N MET A 136 -8.34 0.38 2.78
CA MET A 136 -9.23 1.40 3.33
C MET A 136 -9.70 2.39 2.26
N THR A 137 -8.81 2.84 1.36
CA THR A 137 -9.15 3.76 0.27
C THR A 137 -10.15 3.12 -0.71
N TYR A 138 -10.01 1.82 -0.99
CA TYR A 138 -10.85 1.12 -1.96
C TYR A 138 -12.13 0.57 -1.35
N PHE A 139 -12.02 -0.23 -0.28
CA PHE A 139 -13.17 -0.88 0.38
C PHE A 139 -13.71 -0.06 1.54
N GLY A 140 -12.85 0.38 2.45
CA GLY A 140 -13.26 1.00 3.69
C GLY A 140 -14.11 2.26 3.45
N VAL A 141 -13.67 3.13 2.56
CA VAL A 141 -14.40 4.35 2.21
C VAL A 141 -15.78 4.03 1.64
N ASN A 142 -15.89 3.00 0.80
CA ASN A 142 -17.16 2.68 0.15
C ASN A 142 -18.20 2.07 1.12
N PHE A 143 -17.75 1.38 2.18
CA PHE A 143 -18.64 0.65 3.08
C PHE A 143 -18.86 1.31 4.43
N TYR A 144 -17.85 2.04 4.95
CA TYR A 144 -17.88 2.59 6.32
C TYR A 144 -18.08 4.10 6.38
N LEU A 145 -17.75 4.83 5.29
CA LEU A 145 -17.76 6.28 5.30
C LEU A 145 -18.79 6.82 4.33
N VAL A 146 -19.55 7.85 4.76
CA VAL A 146 -20.53 8.53 3.93
C VAL A 146 -19.85 9.70 3.23
N GLY A 147 -19.98 9.79 1.90
CA GLY A 147 -19.41 10.85 1.08
C GLY A 147 -19.91 10.79 -0.36
N LEU A 148 -19.47 11.71 -1.20
CA LEU A 148 -19.89 11.79 -2.61
C LEU A 148 -19.54 10.56 -3.45
N HIS A 149 -18.54 9.80 -3.01
CA HIS A 149 -18.05 8.59 -3.69
C HIS A 149 -18.35 7.29 -2.92
N SER A 150 -19.14 7.36 -1.84
CA SER A 150 -19.45 6.17 -1.02
C SER A 150 -20.81 5.61 -1.36
N TYR A 151 -20.97 4.32 -1.17
CA TYR A 151 -22.24 3.60 -1.25
C TYR A 151 -22.83 3.30 0.13
N ALA A 152 -22.22 3.85 1.20
CA ALA A 152 -22.67 3.61 2.56
C ALA A 152 -24.04 4.26 2.78
N SER A 153 -25.02 3.46 3.17
CA SER A 153 -26.41 3.89 3.45
C SER A 153 -26.60 4.42 4.89
N GLY A 154 -25.52 4.48 5.68
CA GLY A 154 -25.58 4.86 7.09
C GLY A 154 -25.87 3.69 8.06
N ASP A 155 -26.11 2.50 7.55
CA ASP A 155 -26.28 1.29 8.35
C ASP A 155 -24.94 0.84 8.95
N LYS A 156 -25.00 0.21 10.15
CA LYS A 156 -23.79 -0.37 10.79
C LYS A 156 -23.23 -1.50 9.92
N VAL A 157 -22.13 -1.27 9.25
CA VAL A 157 -21.42 -2.32 8.51
C VAL A 157 -20.54 -3.10 9.48
N ILE A 158 -20.77 -4.41 9.54
CA ILE A 158 -19.94 -5.31 10.35
C ILE A 158 -18.63 -5.55 9.62
N THR A 159 -17.51 -5.31 10.31
CA THR A 159 -16.19 -5.60 9.74
C THR A 159 -16.05 -7.10 9.49
N PRO A 160 -15.73 -7.54 8.27
CA PRO A 160 -15.58 -8.96 7.97
C PRO A 160 -14.48 -9.62 8.81
N ASP A 161 -14.73 -10.83 9.28
CA ASP A 161 -13.81 -11.56 10.17
C ASP A 161 -12.43 -11.79 9.57
N PHE A 162 -12.32 -11.89 8.22
CA PHE A 162 -11.03 -12.05 7.56
C PHE A 162 -10.07 -10.89 7.83
N VAL A 163 -10.56 -9.68 8.11
CA VAL A 163 -9.72 -8.51 8.44
C VAL A 163 -8.99 -8.74 9.76
N TYR A 164 -9.69 -9.27 10.76
CA TYR A 164 -9.08 -9.60 12.06
C TYR A 164 -8.06 -10.74 11.92
N TYR A 165 -8.40 -11.80 11.18
CA TYR A 165 -7.49 -12.93 10.95
C TYR A 165 -6.26 -12.50 10.16
N SER A 166 -6.41 -11.70 9.11
CA SER A 166 -5.26 -11.22 8.32
C SER A 166 -4.33 -10.33 9.14
N THR A 167 -4.88 -9.44 9.97
CA THR A 167 -4.10 -8.59 10.87
C THR A 167 -3.32 -9.43 11.87
N PHE A 168 -3.95 -10.45 12.45
CA PHE A 168 -3.31 -11.37 13.40
C PHE A 168 -2.20 -12.20 12.73
N ILE A 169 -2.43 -12.69 11.51
CA ILE A 169 -1.42 -13.43 10.73
C ILE A 169 -0.21 -12.54 10.41
N VAL A 170 -0.42 -11.30 9.98
CA VAL A 170 0.66 -10.35 9.69
C VAL A 170 1.45 -10.04 10.96
N PHE A 171 0.80 -9.87 12.10
CA PHE A 171 1.46 -9.65 13.38
C PHE A 171 2.35 -10.83 13.78
N ILE A 172 1.84 -12.06 13.68
CA ILE A 172 2.60 -13.29 13.98
C ILE A 172 3.78 -13.42 13.01
N LEU A 173 3.57 -13.23 11.71
CA LEU A 173 4.62 -13.26 10.69
C LEU A 173 5.73 -12.26 11.01
N GLY A 174 5.35 -11.03 11.39
CA GLY A 174 6.27 -9.98 11.81
C GLY A 174 7.12 -10.42 13.02
N LEU A 175 6.49 -10.93 14.08
CA LEU A 175 7.19 -11.39 15.28
C LEU A 175 8.15 -12.56 14.99
N ILE A 176 7.68 -13.60 14.33
CA ILE A 176 8.51 -14.79 14.03
C ILE A 176 9.69 -14.39 13.14
N SER A 177 9.46 -13.59 12.10
CA SER A 177 10.52 -13.12 11.20
C SER A 177 11.52 -12.20 11.90
N TYR A 178 11.08 -11.39 12.88
CA TYR A 178 11.97 -10.57 13.69
C TYR A 178 12.96 -11.40 14.49
N PHE A 179 12.47 -12.41 15.22
CA PHE A 179 13.34 -13.29 16.01
C PHE A 179 14.25 -14.14 15.11
N ALA A 180 13.74 -14.61 13.97
CA ALA A 180 14.56 -15.31 12.99
C ALA A 180 15.68 -14.43 12.43
N ASN A 181 15.37 -13.18 12.07
CA ASN A 181 16.37 -12.22 11.58
C ASN A 181 17.41 -11.88 12.65
N LYS A 182 16.98 -11.68 13.89
CA LYS A 182 17.91 -11.42 15.02
C LYS A 182 18.91 -12.59 15.23
N LYS A 183 18.46 -13.82 14.98
CA LYS A 183 19.30 -15.03 15.11
C LYS A 183 20.23 -15.24 13.93
N THR A 184 19.77 -14.97 12.71
CA THR A 184 20.48 -15.28 11.46
C THR A 184 21.21 -14.07 10.87
N LYS A 185 20.73 -12.84 11.14
CA LYS A 185 21.19 -11.58 10.56
C LYS A 185 21.23 -11.62 9.02
N VAL A 186 20.13 -12.04 8.42
CA VAL A 186 20.01 -12.23 6.95
C VAL A 186 19.56 -10.95 6.25
N LEU A 187 18.70 -10.14 6.89
CA LEU A 187 18.23 -8.82 6.44
C LEU A 187 18.89 -7.67 7.18
#